data_1a32ee1a7f59c6ee38acf460cf9eb1b3
#
_entry.id   1a32ee1a7f59c6ee38acf460cf9eb1b3
#
_cell.length_a   1.000
_cell.length_b   1.000
_cell.length_c   1.000
_cell.angle_alpha   90.00
_cell.angle_beta   90.00
_cell.angle_gamma   90.00
#
_symmetry.space_group_name_H-M   'P 1'
#
loop_
_entity.id
_entity.type
_entity.pdbx_description
1 polymer ?
#
loop_
_entity_poly.entity_id
_entity_poly.type
_entity_poly.pdbx_seq_one_letter_code
_entity_poly.pdbx_strand_id
1 'polypeptide(L)'
;ERIPQQDYVQELQKVKMYLADNCVFGIDLNPIAVELAEVSLWLNALSKDRHVPWFGLQLYNGNSLIGARREAYNSTQVRASNRDSNQWLKTAPQQISMQQPMPQGKIWHFLLPAVGMANYKDREVKALYPDAFKQLSAWRKQFLTPLDAEEQQRLLVLSEKVEELWQLHAEELRTIRHQTSDPYDVYGFPSQGRRHTSLEQKDQLLAQELYASGRKNTSAYGRLKMAMDYWCALWFWPIEQLDELPSRDEWLFELETLLLGDTIGTRVNEQSELFGNPQNAVAQHEGQQFMDKHGVVDTQMLKRLFPRFALADELAQTHKFFHWGLEFADVYLAQDGFDLMLGNPPWLKVEWNSGAVLGDVEPLLVLRKMSATKIREMRDEIFAQYPELRSTWLTEFEQGEGTQNFLNDVMNYPVLKGIQTNLYKCFLPQAWSNTHELGVSGFLHPEGVYDDPKGGELRKAIYPRLRAHFQFQN
;
A
#
# COMPACT_ATOMS: atom_id res chain seq x y z
N GLU A 1 2.56 -33.76 28.74
CA GLU A 1 3.89 -34.38 28.59
C GLU A 1 4.97 -33.30 28.73
N ARG A 2 6.09 -33.65 29.38
CA ARG A 2 7.22 -32.72 29.59
C ARG A 2 8.40 -33.17 28.75
N ILE A 3 9.03 -32.22 28.05
CA ILE A 3 10.26 -32.48 27.29
C ILE A 3 11.35 -32.93 28.29
N PRO A 4 12.04 -34.07 28.04
CA PRO A 4 13.16 -34.50 28.87
C PRO A 4 14.23 -33.39 28.95
N GLN A 5 14.78 -33.18 30.13
CA GLN A 5 15.75 -32.10 30.36
C GLN A 5 17.00 -32.20 29.45
N GLN A 6 17.43 -33.42 29.14
CA GLN A 6 18.56 -33.68 28.25
C GLN A 6 18.28 -33.24 26.79
N ASP A 7 17.02 -33.26 26.36
CA ASP A 7 16.61 -32.96 24.97
C ASP A 7 16.11 -31.53 24.83
N TYR A 8 15.90 -30.79 25.94
CA TYR A 8 15.27 -29.49 25.98
C TYR A 8 15.91 -28.46 25.02
N VAL A 9 17.23 -28.36 25.02
CA VAL A 9 17.96 -27.40 24.19
C VAL A 9 17.76 -27.70 22.69
N GLN A 10 17.77 -28.97 22.33
CA GLN A 10 17.58 -29.38 20.93
C GLN A 10 16.15 -29.15 20.49
N GLU A 11 15.17 -29.51 21.30
CA GLU A 11 13.75 -29.29 21.02
C GLU A 11 13.42 -27.78 20.96
N LEU A 12 14.01 -26.97 21.83
CA LEU A 12 13.87 -25.50 21.76
C LEU A 12 14.37 -24.92 20.44
N GLN A 13 15.48 -25.42 19.89
CA GLN A 13 15.98 -24.98 18.59
C GLN A 13 15.06 -25.42 17.44
N LYS A 14 14.46 -26.61 17.51
CA LYS A 14 13.44 -27.01 16.51
C LYS A 14 12.21 -26.10 16.56
N VAL A 15 11.73 -25.73 17.74
CA VAL A 15 10.62 -24.76 17.89
C VAL A 15 11.00 -23.40 17.32
N LYS A 16 12.20 -22.90 17.61
CA LYS A 16 12.68 -21.62 17.05
C LYS A 16 12.74 -21.66 15.53
N MET A 17 13.22 -22.75 14.95
CA MET A 17 13.26 -22.94 13.50
C MET A 17 11.86 -22.96 12.90
N TYR A 18 10.95 -23.72 13.50
CA TYR A 18 9.55 -23.74 13.08
C TYR A 18 8.92 -22.34 13.11
N LEU A 19 9.13 -21.58 14.19
CA LEU A 19 8.62 -20.23 14.32
C LEU A 19 9.22 -19.29 13.26
N ALA A 20 10.54 -19.36 13.04
CA ALA A 20 11.20 -18.53 12.05
C ALA A 20 10.69 -18.80 10.64
N ASP A 21 10.54 -20.07 10.26
CA ASP A 21 10.15 -20.48 8.90
C ASP A 21 8.65 -20.37 8.62
N ASN A 22 7.78 -20.31 9.64
CA ASN A 22 6.33 -20.38 9.45
C ASN A 22 5.53 -19.24 10.10
N CYS A 23 6.05 -18.60 11.15
CA CYS A 23 5.23 -17.72 12.01
C CYS A 23 5.75 -16.27 12.09
N VAL A 24 6.96 -15.99 11.61
CA VAL A 24 7.56 -14.65 11.68
C VAL A 24 7.41 -13.96 10.33
N PHE A 25 6.75 -12.81 10.34
CA PHE A 25 6.56 -11.96 9.18
C PHE A 25 7.16 -10.58 9.47
N GLY A 26 7.71 -9.93 8.47
CA GLY A 26 8.35 -8.64 8.64
C GLY A 26 8.29 -7.77 7.40
N ILE A 27 8.24 -6.46 7.65
CA ILE A 27 8.26 -5.44 6.60
C ILE A 27 9.20 -4.34 7.05
N ASP A 28 10.14 -3.97 6.20
CA ASP A 28 10.97 -2.80 6.42
C ASP A 28 11.13 -2.01 5.11
N LEU A 29 11.19 -0.69 5.22
CA LEU A 29 11.42 0.20 4.10
C LEU A 29 12.87 0.10 3.58
N ASN A 30 13.81 -0.25 4.47
CA ASN A 30 15.22 -0.44 4.13
C ASN A 30 15.48 -1.89 3.70
N PRO A 31 15.88 -2.16 2.44
CA PRO A 31 16.13 -3.51 1.95
C PRO A 31 17.26 -4.22 2.73
N ILE A 32 18.28 -3.47 3.19
CA ILE A 32 19.37 -4.04 4.01
C ILE A 32 18.85 -4.53 5.36
N ALA A 33 17.87 -3.84 5.95
CA ALA A 33 17.27 -4.28 7.20
C ALA A 33 16.48 -5.59 7.02
N VAL A 34 15.85 -5.80 5.88
CA VAL A 34 15.17 -7.06 5.54
C VAL A 34 16.19 -8.21 5.45
N GLU A 35 17.29 -8.04 4.69
CA GLU A 35 18.36 -9.04 4.58
C GLU A 35 18.99 -9.35 5.95
N LEU A 36 19.23 -8.33 6.78
CA LEU A 36 19.76 -8.52 8.15
C LEU A 36 18.75 -9.25 9.06
N ALA A 37 17.45 -9.05 8.85
CA ALA A 37 16.42 -9.77 9.59
C ALA A 37 16.43 -11.27 9.22
N GLU A 38 16.55 -11.63 7.94
CA GLU A 38 16.70 -13.01 7.48
C GLU A 38 17.89 -13.70 8.14
N VAL A 39 19.07 -13.06 8.09
CA VAL A 39 20.29 -13.58 8.72
C VAL A 39 20.13 -13.73 10.24
N SER A 40 19.51 -12.73 10.88
CA SER A 40 19.33 -12.75 12.35
C SER A 40 18.37 -13.85 12.81
N LEU A 41 17.27 -14.05 12.08
CA LEU A 41 16.31 -15.13 12.35
C LEU A 41 16.97 -16.49 12.13
N TRP A 42 17.70 -16.66 11.03
CA TRP A 42 18.43 -17.89 10.76
C TRP A 42 19.45 -18.21 11.87
N LEU A 43 20.31 -17.26 12.25
CA LEU A 43 21.32 -17.45 13.30
C LEU A 43 20.70 -17.80 14.66
N ASN A 44 19.54 -17.19 14.99
CA ASN A 44 18.83 -17.49 16.24
C ASN A 44 18.20 -18.89 16.26
N ALA A 45 17.79 -19.37 15.08
CA ALA A 45 17.17 -20.69 14.92
C ALA A 45 18.14 -21.80 14.54
N LEU A 46 19.43 -21.53 14.42
CA LEU A 46 20.44 -22.46 13.92
C LEU A 46 20.45 -23.77 14.72
N SER A 47 20.26 -24.90 14.04
CA SER A 47 20.21 -26.23 14.62
C SER A 47 21.32 -27.13 14.06
N LYS A 48 21.52 -28.30 14.70
CA LYS A 48 22.50 -29.31 14.25
C LYS A 48 22.17 -29.88 12.85
N ASP A 49 20.90 -29.83 12.46
CA ASP A 49 20.40 -30.36 11.19
C ASP A 49 20.73 -29.47 9.99
N ARG A 50 21.38 -28.31 10.21
CA ARG A 50 21.87 -27.36 9.21
C ARG A 50 20.77 -26.86 8.23
N HIS A 51 19.51 -26.90 8.66
CA HIS A 51 18.42 -26.38 7.85
C HIS A 51 18.52 -24.85 7.77
N VAL A 52 18.26 -24.30 6.57
CA VAL A 52 18.19 -22.86 6.34
C VAL A 52 16.72 -22.51 6.10
N PRO A 53 16.12 -21.63 6.91
CA PRO A 53 14.74 -21.21 6.72
C PRO A 53 14.60 -20.40 5.42
N TRP A 54 13.40 -20.41 4.85
CA TRP A 54 13.08 -19.69 3.63
C TRP A 54 12.06 -18.59 3.93
N PHE A 55 12.40 -17.34 3.62
CA PHE A 55 11.61 -16.17 3.99
C PHE A 55 10.89 -15.50 2.82
N GLY A 56 10.82 -16.13 1.65
CA GLY A 56 10.32 -15.52 0.41
C GLY A 56 8.85 -15.05 0.44
N LEU A 57 8.02 -15.56 1.37
CA LEU A 57 6.63 -15.12 1.61
C LEU A 57 6.43 -14.46 2.98
N GLN A 58 7.51 -14.09 3.68
CA GLN A 58 7.43 -13.65 5.06
C GLN A 58 8.07 -12.29 5.28
N LEU A 59 9.21 -12.01 4.62
CA LEU A 59 9.97 -10.78 4.81
C LEU A 59 9.94 -9.93 3.53
N TYR A 60 9.48 -8.70 3.66
CA TYR A 60 9.25 -7.81 2.51
C TYR A 60 9.94 -6.47 2.67
N ASN A 61 10.47 -5.96 1.57
CA ASN A 61 10.88 -4.57 1.46
C ASN A 61 9.67 -3.73 1.03
N GLY A 62 9.13 -2.92 1.94
CA GLY A 62 7.92 -2.15 1.69
C GLY A 62 7.64 -1.06 2.71
N ASN A 63 6.81 -0.11 2.33
CA ASN A 63 6.31 0.94 3.21
C ASN A 63 5.05 0.46 3.93
N SER A 64 5.20 -0.03 5.14
CA SER A 64 4.11 -0.59 5.94
C SER A 64 2.95 0.37 6.25
N LEU A 65 3.12 1.68 6.04
CA LEU A 65 2.11 2.70 6.32
C LEU A 65 1.33 3.16 5.08
N ILE A 66 1.86 2.96 3.87
CA ILE A 66 1.25 3.45 2.63
C ILE A 66 0.85 2.28 1.74
N GLY A 67 -0.45 2.09 1.60
CA GLY A 67 -1.03 1.05 0.78
C GLY A 67 -2.55 1.01 0.92
N ALA A 68 -3.21 0.42 -0.05
CA ALA A 68 -4.63 0.13 0.02
C ALA A 68 -4.91 -1.00 1.01
N ARG A 69 -6.07 -0.94 1.65
CA ARG A 69 -6.50 -1.87 2.70
C ARG A 69 -7.73 -2.65 2.27
N ARG A 70 -8.06 -3.68 3.02
CA ARG A 70 -9.29 -4.42 2.84
C ARG A 70 -10.46 -3.73 3.55
N GLU A 71 -10.79 -2.54 3.05
CA GLU A 71 -11.81 -1.64 3.61
C GLU A 71 -12.75 -1.15 2.51
N ALA A 72 -14.05 -0.99 2.83
CA ALA A 72 -15.06 -0.59 1.87
C ALA A 72 -16.12 0.35 2.48
N TYR A 73 -16.78 1.12 1.62
CA TYR A 73 -17.93 1.96 1.95
C TYR A 73 -19.23 1.27 1.54
N ASN A 74 -20.34 1.61 2.22
CA ASN A 74 -21.66 1.29 1.71
C ASN A 74 -21.96 2.16 0.48
N SER A 75 -22.61 1.63 -0.52
CA SER A 75 -23.03 2.37 -1.71
C SER A 75 -23.91 3.58 -1.37
N THR A 76 -24.67 3.50 -0.28
CA THR A 76 -25.48 4.64 0.25
C THR A 76 -24.65 5.82 0.71
N GLN A 77 -23.41 5.61 1.21
CA GLN A 77 -22.49 6.67 1.62
C GLN A 77 -21.82 7.35 0.41
N VAL A 78 -21.75 6.65 -0.71
CA VAL A 78 -21.09 7.10 -1.95
C VAL A 78 -22.09 7.81 -2.86
N ARG A 79 -23.38 7.49 -2.76
CA ARG A 79 -24.44 8.06 -3.59
C ARG A 79 -24.66 9.55 -3.32
N ALA A 80 -24.77 10.34 -4.40
CA ALA A 80 -25.21 11.71 -4.31
C ALA A 80 -26.63 11.80 -3.72
N SER A 81 -26.78 12.46 -2.58
CA SER A 81 -28.09 12.76 -2.00
C SER A 81 -28.22 14.26 -1.79
N ASN A 82 -29.47 14.78 -1.85
CA ASN A 82 -29.74 16.22 -1.68
C ASN A 82 -29.33 16.80 -0.33
N ARG A 83 -29.04 15.96 0.67
CA ARG A 83 -28.69 16.39 2.04
C ARG A 83 -27.25 16.12 2.45
N ASP A 84 -26.58 15.12 1.89
CA ASP A 84 -25.21 14.74 2.26
C ASP A 84 -24.50 14.14 1.02
N SER A 85 -24.20 15.00 0.08
CA SER A 85 -23.32 14.63 -1.03
C SER A 85 -21.89 14.41 -0.49
N ASN A 86 -21.21 13.36 -0.97
CA ASN A 86 -19.81 13.06 -0.62
C ASN A 86 -19.57 12.65 0.85
N GLN A 87 -20.47 11.84 1.43
CA GLN A 87 -20.30 11.37 2.80
C GLN A 87 -19.02 10.55 2.97
N TRP A 88 -18.62 9.76 1.98
CA TRP A 88 -17.37 8.97 2.02
C TRP A 88 -16.11 9.82 2.19
N LEU A 89 -16.10 11.07 1.72
CA LEU A 89 -14.96 11.98 1.90
C LEU A 89 -14.79 12.47 3.35
N LYS A 90 -15.78 12.23 4.21
CA LYS A 90 -15.84 12.72 5.60
C LYS A 90 -15.82 11.59 6.62
N THR A 91 -16.03 10.36 6.20
CA THR A 91 -16.16 9.17 7.07
C THR A 91 -15.10 8.14 6.74
N ALA A 92 -14.79 7.27 7.69
CA ALA A 92 -13.90 6.14 7.47
C ALA A 92 -14.63 5.00 6.75
N PRO A 93 -13.92 4.22 5.90
CA PRO A 93 -14.42 2.95 5.39
C PRO A 93 -14.51 1.91 6.51
N GLN A 94 -15.19 0.81 6.24
CA GLN A 94 -15.32 -0.33 7.15
C GLN A 94 -14.39 -1.45 6.71
N GLN A 95 -13.69 -2.06 7.65
CA GLN A 95 -12.89 -3.25 7.40
C GLN A 95 -13.79 -4.41 6.94
N ILE A 96 -13.35 -5.14 5.93
CA ILE A 96 -14.06 -6.31 5.36
C ILE A 96 -13.22 -7.55 5.66
N SER A 97 -13.83 -8.49 6.39
CA SER A 97 -13.24 -9.80 6.67
C SER A 97 -12.99 -10.58 5.37
N MET A 98 -11.92 -11.36 5.34
CA MET A 98 -11.64 -12.27 4.23
C MET A 98 -12.25 -13.64 4.44
N GLN A 99 -12.63 -13.96 5.67
CA GLN A 99 -13.26 -15.23 6.03
C GLN A 99 -14.77 -15.27 5.72
N GLN A 100 -15.37 -14.13 5.37
CA GLN A 100 -16.78 -14.01 5.06
C GLN A 100 -16.98 -13.40 3.67
N PRO A 101 -18.02 -13.79 2.94
CA PRO A 101 -18.38 -13.16 1.68
C PRO A 101 -18.56 -11.64 1.87
N MET A 102 -18.05 -10.86 0.94
CA MET A 102 -18.26 -9.42 0.95
C MET A 102 -19.77 -9.09 0.93
N PRO A 103 -20.24 -8.25 1.87
CA PRO A 103 -21.66 -7.86 1.86
C PRO A 103 -22.03 -7.12 0.58
N GLN A 104 -23.23 -7.35 0.06
CA GLN A 104 -23.72 -6.66 -1.14
C GLN A 104 -23.76 -5.15 -0.97
N GLY A 105 -23.53 -4.42 -2.06
CA GLY A 105 -23.62 -2.97 -2.07
C GLY A 105 -22.43 -2.27 -1.40
N LYS A 106 -21.30 -2.94 -1.28
CA LYS A 106 -20.02 -2.37 -0.82
C LYS A 106 -19.15 -1.94 -1.99
N ILE A 107 -18.44 -0.84 -1.82
CA ILE A 107 -17.46 -0.30 -2.78
C ILE A 107 -16.12 -0.17 -2.08
N TRP A 108 -15.08 -0.79 -2.64
CA TRP A 108 -13.73 -0.72 -2.08
C TRP A 108 -13.22 0.73 -2.06
N HIS A 109 -12.60 1.13 -0.94
CA HIS A 109 -12.13 2.49 -0.74
C HIS A 109 -11.11 2.93 -1.81
N PHE A 110 -10.25 2.03 -2.27
CA PHE A 110 -9.24 2.33 -3.30
C PHE A 110 -9.79 2.40 -4.74
N LEU A 111 -11.10 2.24 -4.93
CA LEU A 111 -11.80 2.60 -6.16
C LEU A 111 -12.41 4.01 -6.10
N LEU A 112 -12.27 4.71 -4.97
CA LEU A 112 -12.90 6.01 -4.73
C LEU A 112 -11.85 7.13 -4.65
N PRO A 113 -12.19 8.34 -5.12
CA PRO A 113 -11.37 9.52 -4.89
C PRO A 113 -11.27 9.87 -3.39
N ALA A 114 -10.15 10.50 -2.99
CA ALA A 114 -9.94 10.97 -1.63
C ALA A 114 -9.48 12.43 -1.58
N VAL A 115 -9.79 13.13 -0.47
CA VAL A 115 -9.53 14.57 -0.33
C VAL A 115 -8.04 14.90 -0.37
N GLY A 116 -7.19 13.99 0.10
CA GLY A 116 -5.75 14.20 0.16
C GLY A 116 -4.99 13.97 -1.16
N MET A 117 -5.62 13.40 -2.19
CA MET A 117 -4.99 13.12 -3.48
C MET A 117 -4.49 14.40 -4.14
N ALA A 118 -3.19 14.43 -4.52
CA ALA A 118 -2.50 15.57 -5.14
C ALA A 118 -2.82 16.92 -4.46
N ASN A 119 -2.91 16.92 -3.11
CA ASN A 119 -3.33 18.09 -2.32
C ASN A 119 -2.15 18.88 -1.78
N TYR A 120 -1.35 19.44 -2.67
CA TYR A 120 -0.17 20.22 -2.32
C TYR A 120 -0.53 21.63 -1.88
N LYS A 121 0.10 22.13 -0.79
CA LYS A 121 -0.29 23.41 -0.17
C LYS A 121 0.85 24.37 0.14
N ASP A 122 2.09 23.96 -0.06
CA ASP A 122 3.24 24.80 0.27
C ASP A 122 3.23 26.11 -0.51
N ARG A 123 3.54 27.22 0.18
CA ARG A 123 3.50 28.58 -0.40
C ARG A 123 4.70 28.85 -1.30
N GLU A 124 5.83 28.26 -0.99
CA GLU A 124 7.07 28.45 -1.74
C GLU A 124 7.00 27.74 -3.08
N VAL A 125 6.58 26.47 -3.06
CA VAL A 125 6.38 25.67 -4.28
C VAL A 125 5.28 26.27 -5.14
N LYS A 126 4.17 26.71 -4.55
CA LYS A 126 3.09 27.40 -5.27
C LYS A 126 3.55 28.68 -5.96
N ALA A 127 4.48 29.41 -5.38
CA ALA A 127 5.04 30.63 -5.99
C ALA A 127 5.92 30.30 -7.21
N LEU A 128 6.60 29.15 -7.19
CA LEU A 128 7.43 28.67 -8.32
C LEU A 128 6.59 28.04 -9.46
N TYR A 129 5.48 27.37 -9.11
CA TYR A 129 4.62 26.63 -10.04
C TYR A 129 3.15 27.08 -9.97
N PRO A 130 2.85 28.40 -10.18
CA PRO A 130 1.51 28.93 -9.94
C PRO A 130 0.44 28.31 -10.86
N ASP A 131 0.77 28.00 -12.10
CA ASP A 131 -0.16 27.41 -13.06
C ASP A 131 -0.44 25.94 -12.75
N ALA A 132 0.57 25.19 -12.33
CA ALA A 132 0.41 23.82 -11.83
C ALA A 132 -0.57 23.75 -10.65
N PHE A 133 -0.46 24.66 -9.69
CA PHE A 133 -1.39 24.70 -8.54
C PHE A 133 -2.82 25.12 -8.94
N LYS A 134 -2.99 25.93 -9.99
CA LYS A 134 -4.34 26.19 -10.55
C LYS A 134 -4.92 24.93 -11.20
N GLN A 135 -4.11 24.22 -11.99
CA GLN A 135 -4.50 22.97 -12.64
C GLN A 135 -4.89 21.91 -11.59
N LEU A 136 -4.05 21.69 -10.58
CA LEU A 136 -4.35 20.79 -9.45
C LEU A 136 -5.66 21.13 -8.75
N SER A 137 -5.89 22.42 -8.47
CA SER A 137 -7.13 22.86 -7.82
C SER A 137 -8.36 22.59 -8.69
N ALA A 138 -8.26 22.81 -10.00
CA ALA A 138 -9.33 22.53 -10.95
C ALA A 138 -9.61 21.03 -11.06
N TRP A 139 -8.54 20.22 -11.21
CA TRP A 139 -8.63 18.77 -11.28
C TRP A 139 -9.31 18.20 -10.01
N ARG A 140 -8.83 18.56 -8.82
CA ARG A 140 -9.40 18.10 -7.56
C ARG A 140 -10.88 18.46 -7.41
N LYS A 141 -11.26 19.66 -7.84
CA LYS A 141 -12.66 20.09 -7.81
C LYS A 141 -13.56 19.21 -8.68
N GLN A 142 -13.07 18.78 -9.85
CA GLN A 142 -13.81 17.88 -10.74
C GLN A 142 -13.77 16.44 -10.25
N PHE A 143 -12.59 15.95 -9.85
CA PHE A 143 -12.39 14.57 -9.41
C PHE A 143 -13.16 14.22 -8.12
N LEU A 144 -13.39 15.19 -7.24
CA LEU A 144 -14.13 15.05 -5.99
C LEU A 144 -15.63 15.43 -6.09
N THR A 145 -16.16 15.63 -7.28
CA THR A 145 -17.63 15.86 -7.43
C THR A 145 -18.42 14.64 -6.96
N PRO A 146 -19.67 14.81 -6.51
CA PRO A 146 -20.52 13.68 -6.18
C PRO A 146 -20.61 12.68 -7.33
N LEU A 147 -20.64 11.39 -6.99
CA LEU A 147 -20.77 10.31 -7.96
C LEU A 147 -22.22 10.21 -8.42
N ASP A 148 -22.43 10.08 -9.72
CA ASP A 148 -23.75 9.82 -10.28
C ASP A 148 -24.16 8.35 -10.16
N ALA A 149 -25.34 8.00 -10.65
CA ALA A 149 -25.88 6.65 -10.54
C ALA A 149 -25.16 5.65 -11.47
N GLU A 150 -24.67 6.09 -12.61
CA GLU A 150 -23.91 5.28 -13.55
C GLU A 150 -22.52 4.97 -13.01
N GLU A 151 -21.78 5.99 -12.56
CA GLU A 151 -20.48 5.83 -11.89
C GLU A 151 -20.57 4.89 -10.70
N GLN A 152 -21.63 5.03 -9.88
CA GLN A 152 -21.85 4.15 -8.73
C GLN A 152 -22.07 2.70 -9.15
N GLN A 153 -22.85 2.46 -10.20
CA GLN A 153 -23.10 1.09 -10.72
C GLN A 153 -21.81 0.47 -11.26
N ARG A 154 -20.99 1.24 -11.99
CA ARG A 154 -19.67 0.83 -12.46
C ARG A 154 -18.78 0.41 -11.30
N LEU A 155 -18.71 1.22 -10.26
CA LEU A 155 -17.92 0.93 -9.04
C LEU A 155 -18.40 -0.32 -8.29
N LEU A 156 -19.71 -0.60 -8.27
CA LEU A 156 -20.23 -1.85 -7.70
C LEU A 156 -19.78 -3.08 -8.48
N VAL A 157 -19.86 -3.05 -9.81
CA VAL A 157 -19.36 -4.13 -10.68
C VAL A 157 -17.84 -4.34 -10.49
N LEU A 158 -17.08 -3.25 -10.45
CA LEU A 158 -15.64 -3.33 -10.16
C LEU A 158 -15.36 -3.92 -8.79
N SER A 159 -16.17 -3.58 -7.78
CA SER A 159 -16.00 -4.09 -6.42
C SER A 159 -16.26 -5.59 -6.30
N GLU A 160 -17.25 -6.11 -7.01
CA GLU A 160 -17.50 -7.54 -7.10
C GLU A 160 -16.30 -8.26 -7.76
N LYS A 161 -15.76 -7.69 -8.84
CA LYS A 161 -14.59 -8.26 -9.52
C LYS A 161 -13.32 -8.22 -8.68
N VAL A 162 -13.10 -7.16 -7.94
CA VAL A 162 -11.99 -7.04 -6.97
C VAL A 162 -12.09 -8.15 -5.93
N GLU A 163 -13.27 -8.39 -5.37
CA GLU A 163 -13.46 -9.48 -4.39
C GLU A 163 -13.17 -10.86 -4.99
N GLU A 164 -13.68 -11.13 -6.20
CA GLU A 164 -13.39 -12.38 -6.91
C GLU A 164 -11.87 -12.59 -7.11
N LEU A 165 -11.17 -11.55 -7.59
CA LEU A 165 -9.72 -11.60 -7.79
C LEU A 165 -8.97 -11.78 -6.46
N TRP A 166 -9.44 -11.14 -5.40
CA TRP A 166 -8.80 -11.23 -4.09
C TRP A 166 -8.91 -12.62 -3.49
N GLN A 167 -10.09 -13.24 -3.57
CA GLN A 167 -10.29 -14.62 -3.12
C GLN A 167 -9.44 -15.61 -3.91
N LEU A 168 -9.39 -15.46 -5.25
CA LEU A 168 -8.54 -16.28 -6.10
C LEU A 168 -7.07 -16.17 -5.70
N HIS A 169 -6.55 -14.94 -5.53
CA HIS A 169 -5.18 -14.70 -5.12
C HIS A 169 -4.86 -15.30 -3.73
N ALA A 170 -5.77 -15.15 -2.78
CA ALA A 170 -5.57 -15.67 -1.43
C ALA A 170 -5.44 -17.21 -1.41
N GLU A 171 -6.26 -17.90 -2.22
CA GLU A 171 -6.18 -19.34 -2.37
C GLU A 171 -4.91 -19.81 -3.09
N GLU A 172 -4.49 -19.07 -4.13
CA GLU A 172 -3.22 -19.31 -4.81
C GLU A 172 -2.04 -19.16 -3.83
N LEU A 173 -2.00 -18.07 -3.07
CA LEU A 173 -0.96 -17.79 -2.10
C LEU A 173 -0.93 -18.85 -0.98
N ARG A 174 -2.09 -19.26 -0.48
CA ARG A 174 -2.24 -20.36 0.49
C ARG A 174 -1.65 -21.67 -0.06
N THR A 175 -1.91 -21.96 -1.33
CA THR A 175 -1.38 -23.15 -1.99
C THR A 175 0.14 -23.12 -2.08
N ILE A 176 0.72 -21.98 -2.51
CA ILE A 176 2.17 -21.79 -2.61
C ILE A 176 2.80 -21.93 -1.22
N ARG A 177 2.25 -21.29 -0.20
CA ARG A 177 2.74 -21.39 1.19
C ARG A 177 2.72 -22.84 1.68
N HIS A 178 1.67 -23.59 1.39
CA HIS A 178 1.61 -25.01 1.74
C HIS A 178 2.67 -25.85 1.00
N GLN A 179 2.96 -25.55 -0.25
CA GLN A 179 3.98 -26.25 -1.05
C GLN A 179 5.42 -25.90 -0.63
N THR A 180 5.62 -24.68 -0.13
CA THR A 180 6.93 -24.18 0.32
C THR A 180 7.19 -24.38 1.81
N SER A 181 6.18 -24.76 2.59
CA SER A 181 6.30 -25.02 4.02
C SER A 181 7.06 -26.34 4.28
N ASP A 182 8.07 -26.28 5.13
CA ASP A 182 8.85 -27.44 5.53
C ASP A 182 8.24 -28.20 6.70
N PRO A 183 8.37 -29.52 6.72
CA PRO A 183 7.94 -30.35 7.84
C PRO A 183 8.97 -30.31 8.98
N TYR A 184 8.53 -29.89 10.16
CA TYR A 184 9.36 -29.91 11.37
C TYR A 184 8.83 -30.92 12.38
N ASP A 185 9.69 -31.81 12.86
CA ASP A 185 9.41 -32.69 13.98
C ASP A 185 9.58 -31.94 15.31
N VAL A 186 8.57 -31.16 15.66
CA VAL A 186 8.51 -30.47 16.96
C VAL A 186 7.87 -31.40 18.00
N TYR A 187 8.39 -31.41 19.20
CA TYR A 187 7.86 -32.26 20.30
C TYR A 187 6.34 -32.07 20.47
N GLY A 188 5.61 -33.18 20.34
CA GLY A 188 4.14 -33.17 20.35
C GLY A 188 3.45 -32.96 19.00
N PHE A 189 4.20 -32.56 17.98
CA PHE A 189 3.69 -32.32 16.60
C PHE A 189 4.64 -32.98 15.59
N PRO A 190 4.63 -34.29 15.44
CA PRO A 190 5.52 -34.98 14.51
C PRO A 190 5.17 -34.61 13.06
N SER A 191 6.20 -34.41 12.24
CA SER A 191 6.03 -34.26 10.80
C SER A 191 5.45 -35.53 10.21
N GLN A 192 4.45 -35.40 9.34
CA GLN A 192 3.76 -36.54 8.73
C GLN A 192 4.58 -37.22 7.60
N GLY A 193 5.91 -37.31 7.75
CA GLY A 193 6.79 -37.93 6.76
C GLY A 193 6.99 -37.12 5.46
N ARG A 194 6.67 -35.83 5.47
CA ARG A 194 6.97 -34.92 4.35
C ARG A 194 8.48 -34.74 4.19
N ARG A 195 8.94 -34.47 2.98
CA ARG A 195 10.32 -34.13 2.71
C ARG A 195 10.49 -32.61 2.66
N HIS A 196 11.64 -32.12 3.10
CA HIS A 196 12.04 -30.73 2.92
C HIS A 196 12.15 -30.39 1.43
N THR A 197 11.61 -29.24 1.06
CA THR A 197 11.76 -28.65 -0.27
C THR A 197 13.04 -27.82 -0.28
N SER A 198 13.90 -27.96 -1.30
CA SER A 198 15.12 -27.15 -1.38
C SER A 198 14.79 -25.67 -1.56
N LEU A 199 15.67 -24.76 -1.10
CA LEU A 199 15.50 -23.31 -1.28
C LEU A 199 15.31 -22.96 -2.75
N GLU A 200 16.14 -23.53 -3.63
CA GLU A 200 16.04 -23.32 -5.08
C GLU A 200 14.67 -23.72 -5.66
N GLN A 201 14.11 -24.84 -5.17
CA GLN A 201 12.75 -25.26 -5.59
C GLN A 201 11.67 -24.31 -5.08
N LYS A 202 11.80 -23.80 -3.84
CA LYS A 202 10.88 -22.79 -3.28
C LYS A 202 10.95 -21.49 -4.07
N ASP A 203 12.14 -21.02 -4.40
CA ASP A 203 12.35 -19.85 -5.23
C ASP A 203 11.77 -20.03 -6.63
N GLN A 204 11.95 -21.22 -7.24
CA GLN A 204 11.36 -21.55 -8.52
C GLN A 204 9.84 -21.57 -8.47
N LEU A 205 9.22 -22.16 -7.44
CA LEU A 205 7.78 -22.17 -7.24
C LEU A 205 7.25 -20.73 -7.11
N LEU A 206 7.87 -19.93 -6.27
CA LEU A 206 7.50 -18.52 -6.09
C LEU A 206 7.64 -17.73 -7.40
N ALA A 207 8.77 -17.90 -8.09
CA ALA A 207 9.02 -17.24 -9.36
C ALA A 207 8.03 -17.67 -10.45
N GLN A 208 7.68 -18.94 -10.54
CA GLN A 208 6.77 -19.47 -11.54
C GLN A 208 5.31 -19.11 -11.28
N GLU A 209 4.87 -19.15 -10.02
CA GLU A 209 3.46 -18.97 -9.68
C GLU A 209 3.10 -17.50 -9.48
N LEU A 210 3.93 -16.69 -8.81
CA LEU A 210 3.65 -15.29 -8.54
C LEU A 210 4.41 -14.30 -9.44
N TYR A 211 5.66 -14.61 -9.80
CA TYR A 211 6.56 -13.64 -10.46
C TYR A 211 6.94 -13.97 -11.91
N ALA A 212 6.54 -15.12 -12.45
CA ALA A 212 6.77 -15.38 -13.87
C ALA A 212 6.14 -14.27 -14.71
N SER A 213 6.92 -13.68 -15.63
CA SER A 213 6.55 -12.46 -16.37
C SER A 213 5.17 -12.57 -17.02
N GLY A 214 4.80 -13.74 -17.55
CA GLY A 214 3.49 -13.97 -18.14
C GLY A 214 2.37 -14.09 -17.11
N ARG A 215 2.59 -14.74 -15.96
CA ARG A 215 1.58 -14.93 -14.91
C ARG A 215 1.43 -13.71 -13.99
N LYS A 216 2.53 -13.08 -13.58
CA LYS A 216 2.48 -11.84 -12.78
C LYS A 216 1.65 -10.76 -13.47
N ASN A 217 1.79 -10.64 -14.78
CA ASN A 217 1.11 -9.61 -15.57
C ASN A 217 -0.37 -9.92 -15.82
N THR A 218 -0.77 -11.18 -15.75
CA THR A 218 -2.15 -11.63 -16.01
C THR A 218 -2.86 -12.12 -14.74
N SER A 219 -2.11 -12.32 -13.64
CA SER A 219 -2.61 -12.89 -12.39
C SER A 219 -3.58 -11.96 -11.66
N ALA A 220 -4.38 -12.55 -10.78
CA ALA A 220 -5.22 -11.80 -9.86
C ALA A 220 -4.39 -10.82 -9.00
N TYR A 221 -3.23 -11.25 -8.51
CA TYR A 221 -2.26 -10.40 -7.80
C TYR A 221 -1.82 -9.18 -8.62
N GLY A 222 -1.36 -9.38 -9.85
CA GLY A 222 -0.85 -8.28 -10.69
C GLY A 222 -1.89 -7.22 -10.99
N ARG A 223 -3.13 -7.63 -11.27
CA ARG A 223 -4.27 -6.74 -11.54
C ARG A 223 -4.70 -5.97 -10.28
N LEU A 224 -4.82 -6.64 -9.14
CA LEU A 224 -5.14 -5.98 -7.86
C LEU A 224 -4.04 -5.02 -7.43
N LYS A 225 -2.78 -5.47 -7.49
CA LYS A 225 -1.65 -4.63 -7.13
C LYS A 225 -1.60 -3.35 -7.97
N MET A 226 -1.76 -3.46 -9.27
CA MET A 226 -1.77 -2.29 -10.16
C MET A 226 -2.92 -1.33 -9.87
N ALA A 227 -4.13 -1.81 -9.58
CA ALA A 227 -5.26 -0.95 -9.20
C ALA A 227 -4.99 -0.21 -7.89
N MET A 228 -4.43 -0.90 -6.90
CA MET A 228 -4.07 -0.33 -5.59
C MET A 228 -2.89 0.62 -5.68
N ASP A 229 -1.86 0.27 -6.45
CA ASP A 229 -0.70 1.14 -6.71
C ASP A 229 -1.14 2.42 -7.43
N TYR A 230 -2.01 2.32 -8.43
CA TYR A 230 -2.53 3.46 -9.15
C TYR A 230 -3.32 4.41 -8.25
N TRP A 231 -4.16 3.86 -7.36
CA TRP A 231 -4.86 4.65 -6.36
C TRP A 231 -3.89 5.34 -5.39
N CYS A 232 -2.85 4.65 -4.91
CA CYS A 232 -1.81 5.23 -4.07
C CYS A 232 -1.03 6.32 -4.80
N ALA A 233 -0.72 6.13 -6.09
CA ALA A 233 0.04 7.08 -6.90
C ALA A 233 -0.63 8.46 -6.99
N LEU A 234 -1.97 8.54 -6.96
CA LEU A 234 -2.71 9.81 -6.96
C LEU A 234 -2.40 10.72 -5.75
N TRP A 235 -1.83 10.18 -4.67
CA TRP A 235 -1.40 10.94 -3.51
C TRP A 235 -0.02 11.58 -3.70
N PHE A 236 0.80 11.02 -4.60
CA PHE A 236 2.20 11.37 -4.85
C PHE A 236 2.43 11.87 -6.29
N TRP A 237 1.37 12.29 -6.98
CA TRP A 237 1.44 12.60 -8.39
C TRP A 237 2.37 13.78 -8.67
N PRO A 238 3.38 13.64 -9.58
CA PRO A 238 4.38 14.67 -9.82
C PRO A 238 3.77 15.95 -10.39
N ILE A 239 4.19 17.09 -9.87
CA ILE A 239 3.74 18.42 -10.35
C ILE A 239 4.15 18.67 -11.82
N GLU A 240 5.23 18.06 -12.26
CA GLU A 240 5.69 18.17 -13.65
C GLU A 240 4.93 17.27 -14.63
N GLN A 241 4.05 16.39 -14.14
CA GLN A 241 3.25 15.45 -14.95
C GLN A 241 1.73 15.60 -14.73
N LEU A 242 1.28 16.81 -14.44
CA LEU A 242 -0.15 17.07 -14.16
C LEU A 242 -1.07 16.84 -15.37
N ASP A 243 -0.56 16.93 -16.58
CA ASP A 243 -1.31 16.64 -17.79
C ASP A 243 -1.72 15.17 -17.90
N GLU A 244 -1.00 14.29 -17.18
CA GLU A 244 -1.32 12.87 -17.06
C GLU A 244 -2.32 12.55 -15.93
N LEU A 245 -2.74 13.52 -15.09
CA LEU A 245 -3.77 13.26 -14.09
C LEU A 245 -5.08 12.82 -14.76
N PRO A 246 -5.68 11.68 -14.33
CA PRO A 246 -6.89 11.18 -14.97
C PRO A 246 -8.10 12.07 -14.66
N SER A 247 -8.96 12.29 -15.64
CA SER A 247 -10.35 12.65 -15.35
C SER A 247 -11.06 11.48 -14.67
N ARG A 248 -12.26 11.69 -14.11
CA ARG A 248 -13.00 10.60 -13.47
C ARG A 248 -13.41 9.50 -14.46
N ASP A 249 -13.80 9.88 -15.66
CA ASP A 249 -14.17 8.93 -16.71
C ASP A 249 -12.97 8.10 -17.16
N GLU A 250 -11.79 8.71 -17.33
CA GLU A 250 -10.55 7.99 -17.64
C GLU A 250 -10.16 7.06 -16.50
N TRP A 251 -10.23 7.52 -15.25
CA TRP A 251 -9.98 6.69 -14.07
C TRP A 251 -10.85 5.44 -14.03
N LEU A 252 -12.17 5.58 -14.20
CA LEU A 252 -13.10 4.46 -14.22
C LEU A 252 -12.87 3.53 -15.42
N PHE A 253 -12.63 4.09 -16.60
CA PHE A 253 -12.34 3.33 -17.81
C PHE A 253 -11.06 2.49 -17.68
N GLU A 254 -9.99 3.08 -17.15
CA GLU A 254 -8.71 2.39 -16.93
C GLU A 254 -8.85 1.29 -15.88
N LEU A 255 -9.58 1.53 -14.79
CA LEU A 255 -9.89 0.49 -13.80
C LEU A 255 -10.77 -0.64 -14.37
N GLU A 256 -11.76 -0.33 -15.20
CA GLU A 256 -12.57 -1.34 -15.89
C GLU A 256 -11.71 -2.18 -16.83
N THR A 257 -10.87 -1.54 -17.61
CA THR A 257 -9.94 -2.23 -18.52
C THR A 257 -9.00 -3.16 -17.76
N LEU A 258 -8.46 -2.70 -16.64
CA LEU A 258 -7.55 -3.48 -15.80
C LEU A 258 -8.26 -4.64 -15.09
N LEU A 259 -9.42 -4.38 -14.48
CA LEU A 259 -10.08 -5.34 -13.60
C LEU A 259 -11.06 -6.26 -14.32
N LEU A 260 -11.77 -5.80 -15.36
CA LEU A 260 -12.75 -6.60 -16.08
C LEU A 260 -12.18 -7.21 -17.37
N GLY A 261 -11.26 -6.52 -18.04
CA GLY A 261 -10.62 -6.97 -19.28
C GLY A 261 -11.40 -6.56 -20.53
N ASP A 262 -12.51 -7.16 -20.83
CA ASP A 262 -13.18 -7.12 -22.14
C ASP A 262 -14.17 -5.94 -22.36
N THR A 263 -14.06 -4.87 -21.57
CA THR A 263 -15.00 -3.73 -21.65
C THR A 263 -14.86 -2.88 -22.91
N ILE A 264 -13.70 -2.89 -23.55
CA ILE A 264 -13.45 -2.07 -24.77
C ILE A 264 -14.22 -2.62 -25.95
N GLY A 265 -14.31 -3.94 -26.11
CA GLY A 265 -15.05 -4.57 -27.21
C GLY A 265 -16.55 -4.24 -27.20
N THR A 266 -17.16 -4.23 -26.03
CA THR A 266 -18.61 -4.02 -25.86
C THR A 266 -18.99 -2.54 -26.03
N ARG A 267 -18.25 -1.61 -25.43
CA ARG A 267 -18.56 -0.17 -25.51
C ARG A 267 -18.22 0.46 -26.87
N VAL A 268 -17.14 0.02 -27.51
CA VAL A 268 -16.78 0.49 -28.85
C VAL A 268 -17.84 0.03 -29.87
N ASN A 269 -18.41 -1.15 -29.71
CA ASN A 269 -19.51 -1.61 -30.57
C ASN A 269 -20.80 -0.78 -30.37
N GLU A 270 -21.17 -0.50 -29.11
CA GLU A 270 -22.35 0.34 -28.81
C GLU A 270 -22.20 1.78 -29.30
N GLN A 271 -21.03 2.38 -29.16
CA GLN A 271 -20.77 3.73 -29.68
C GLN A 271 -20.57 3.79 -31.20
N SER A 272 -19.98 2.76 -31.81
CA SER A 272 -19.82 2.70 -33.27
C SER A 272 -21.13 2.47 -34.00
N GLU A 273 -22.08 1.73 -33.42
CA GLU A 273 -23.42 1.57 -33.96
C GLU A 273 -24.25 2.87 -33.88
N LEU A 274 -23.98 3.70 -32.84
CA LEU A 274 -24.72 4.97 -32.66
C LEU A 274 -24.17 6.15 -33.46
N PHE A 275 -22.86 6.23 -33.79
CA PHE A 275 -22.22 7.43 -34.35
C PHE A 275 -21.40 7.23 -35.63
N GLY A 276 -21.31 6.06 -36.21
CA GLY A 276 -20.83 5.78 -37.55
C GLY A 276 -19.47 6.43 -37.97
N ASN A 277 -18.48 6.50 -37.10
CA ASN A 277 -17.23 7.21 -37.33
C ASN A 277 -16.06 6.25 -37.67
N PRO A 278 -15.38 6.43 -38.85
CA PRO A 278 -14.31 5.52 -39.30
C PRO A 278 -13.04 5.50 -38.43
N GLN A 279 -12.83 6.48 -37.54
CA GLN A 279 -11.71 6.47 -36.57
C GLN A 279 -11.83 5.37 -35.50
N ASN A 280 -13.00 4.76 -35.34
CA ASN A 280 -13.23 3.68 -34.38
C ASN A 280 -12.65 2.33 -34.81
N ALA A 281 -12.24 2.16 -36.07
CA ALA A 281 -11.57 0.94 -36.53
C ALA A 281 -10.15 0.78 -35.92
N VAL A 282 -9.50 1.87 -35.55
CA VAL A 282 -8.20 1.85 -34.87
C VAL A 282 -8.36 1.40 -33.44
N ALA A 283 -9.39 1.88 -32.74
CA ALA A 283 -9.68 1.47 -31.36
C ALA A 283 -10.07 -0.02 -31.21
N GLN A 284 -10.70 -0.62 -32.23
CA GLN A 284 -11.00 -2.08 -32.21
C GLN A 284 -9.75 -2.95 -32.34
N HIS A 285 -8.71 -2.47 -33.04
CA HIS A 285 -7.44 -3.19 -33.12
C HIS A 285 -6.59 -2.99 -31.85
N GLU A 286 -6.67 -1.81 -31.23
CA GLU A 286 -5.95 -1.53 -29.97
C GLU A 286 -6.54 -2.31 -28.78
N GLY A 287 -7.87 -2.50 -28.75
CA GLY A 287 -8.56 -3.24 -27.68
C GLY A 287 -8.14 -4.72 -27.56
N GLN A 288 -7.66 -5.34 -28.64
CA GLN A 288 -7.16 -6.73 -28.63
C GLN A 288 -5.69 -6.86 -28.21
N GLN A 289 -4.94 -5.74 -28.12
CA GLN A 289 -3.49 -5.79 -27.87
C GLN A 289 -3.10 -5.97 -26.43
N PHE A 290 -3.96 -5.68 -25.45
CA PHE A 290 -3.65 -5.82 -24.00
C PHE A 290 -4.19 -7.12 -23.38
N MET A 291 -4.80 -7.96 -24.19
CA MET A 291 -5.15 -9.32 -23.80
C MET A 291 -4.14 -10.31 -24.39
N ASP A 292 -3.84 -11.33 -23.62
CA ASP A 292 -3.09 -12.47 -24.13
C ASP A 292 -3.94 -13.30 -25.10
N LYS A 293 -3.32 -14.31 -25.74
CA LYS A 293 -4.03 -15.24 -26.65
C LYS A 293 -5.19 -16.03 -26.00
N HIS A 294 -5.35 -15.93 -24.69
CA HIS A 294 -6.42 -16.57 -23.91
C HIS A 294 -7.47 -15.57 -23.41
N GLY A 295 -7.38 -14.30 -23.82
CA GLY A 295 -8.31 -13.24 -23.40
C GLY A 295 -8.06 -12.73 -21.97
N VAL A 296 -6.85 -12.94 -21.44
CA VAL A 296 -6.46 -12.50 -20.09
C VAL A 296 -5.68 -11.19 -20.18
N VAL A 297 -6.00 -10.24 -19.32
CA VAL A 297 -5.38 -8.89 -19.29
C VAL A 297 -3.88 -8.98 -18.98
N ASP A 298 -3.06 -8.38 -19.84
CA ASP A 298 -1.61 -8.25 -19.64
C ASP A 298 -1.27 -6.86 -19.10
N THR A 299 -0.89 -6.76 -17.83
CA THR A 299 -0.55 -5.50 -17.17
C THR A 299 0.70 -4.84 -17.74
N GLN A 300 1.64 -5.57 -18.34
CA GLN A 300 2.79 -4.97 -19.02
C GLN A 300 2.37 -4.29 -20.33
N MET A 301 1.44 -4.89 -21.04
CA MET A 301 0.88 -4.27 -22.23
C MET A 301 0.08 -3.02 -21.85
N LEU A 302 -0.71 -3.07 -20.76
CA LEU A 302 -1.41 -1.90 -20.24
C LEU A 302 -0.47 -0.75 -19.90
N LYS A 303 0.68 -1.01 -19.26
CA LYS A 303 1.70 0.02 -18.97
C LYS A 303 2.27 0.68 -20.22
N ARG A 304 2.34 -0.05 -21.34
CA ARG A 304 2.81 0.50 -22.63
C ARG A 304 1.76 1.36 -23.32
N LEU A 305 0.49 1.00 -23.17
CA LEU A 305 -0.63 1.67 -23.83
C LEU A 305 -1.16 2.87 -23.03
N PHE A 306 -1.08 2.78 -21.70
CA PHE A 306 -1.56 3.80 -20.77
C PHE A 306 -0.40 4.34 -19.94
N PRO A 307 0.14 5.52 -20.25
CA PRO A 307 1.28 6.12 -19.55
C PRO A 307 1.08 6.25 -18.04
N ARG A 308 -0.17 6.46 -17.60
CA ARG A 308 -0.55 6.56 -16.18
C ARG A 308 -0.24 5.29 -15.37
N PHE A 309 -0.43 4.11 -15.96
CA PHE A 309 -0.05 2.86 -15.29
C PHE A 309 1.46 2.69 -15.17
N ALA A 310 2.23 3.17 -16.15
CA ALA A 310 3.68 3.18 -16.07
C ALA A 310 4.16 4.12 -14.96
N LEU A 311 3.61 5.33 -14.88
CA LEU A 311 3.90 6.29 -13.83
C LEU A 311 3.48 5.77 -12.45
N ALA A 312 2.31 5.15 -12.34
CA ALA A 312 1.86 4.56 -11.08
C ALA A 312 2.79 3.43 -10.59
N ASP A 313 3.30 2.62 -11.49
CA ASP A 313 4.29 1.57 -11.19
C ASP A 313 5.64 2.17 -10.74
N GLU A 314 6.11 3.24 -11.38
CA GLU A 314 7.31 3.97 -10.99
C GLU A 314 7.16 4.56 -9.57
N LEU A 315 6.05 5.22 -9.30
CA LEU A 315 5.74 5.78 -7.98
C LEU A 315 5.62 4.69 -6.92
N ALA A 316 5.00 3.55 -7.27
CA ALA A 316 4.90 2.40 -6.36
C ALA A 316 6.27 1.82 -6.01
N GLN A 317 7.19 1.74 -6.97
CA GLN A 317 8.56 1.29 -6.75
C GLN A 317 9.38 2.29 -5.93
N THR A 318 9.21 3.59 -6.18
CA THR A 318 9.90 4.66 -5.47
C THR A 318 9.46 4.77 -4.02
N HIS A 319 8.15 4.79 -3.77
CA HIS A 319 7.58 4.94 -2.42
C HIS A 319 7.37 3.60 -1.71
N LYS A 320 7.63 2.46 -2.37
CA LYS A 320 7.51 1.12 -1.83
C LYS A 320 6.12 0.81 -1.28
N PHE A 321 5.05 1.17 -2.01
CA PHE A 321 3.67 0.90 -1.56
C PHE A 321 3.50 -0.56 -1.16
N PHE A 322 2.87 -0.78 -0.01
CA PHE A 322 2.69 -2.11 0.55
C PHE A 322 1.23 -2.36 0.94
N HIS A 323 0.60 -3.31 0.28
CA HIS A 323 -0.81 -3.64 0.47
C HIS A 323 -0.94 -4.88 1.36
N TRP A 324 -1.01 -4.68 2.68
CA TRP A 324 -1.02 -5.78 3.66
C TRP A 324 -2.00 -6.91 3.33
N GLY A 325 -3.26 -6.58 3.02
CA GLY A 325 -4.29 -7.56 2.69
C GLY A 325 -4.07 -8.27 1.35
N LEU A 326 -3.17 -7.78 0.50
CA LEU A 326 -2.78 -8.42 -0.75
C LEU A 326 -1.54 -9.31 -0.54
N GLU A 327 -0.48 -8.76 0.05
CA GLU A 327 0.79 -9.47 0.22
C GLU A 327 0.68 -10.66 1.20
N PHE A 328 -0.21 -10.54 2.20
CA PHE A 328 -0.49 -11.58 3.19
C PHE A 328 -1.92 -12.13 3.08
N ALA A 329 -2.47 -12.18 1.87
CA ALA A 329 -3.87 -12.56 1.64
C ALA A 329 -4.23 -13.91 2.25
N ASP A 330 -3.31 -14.88 2.25
CA ASP A 330 -3.51 -16.19 2.85
C ASP A 330 -3.59 -16.15 4.39
N VAL A 331 -2.88 -15.24 5.05
CA VAL A 331 -2.98 -15.02 6.50
C VAL A 331 -4.36 -14.44 6.85
N TYR A 332 -4.83 -13.46 6.06
CA TYR A 332 -6.17 -12.89 6.26
C TYR A 332 -7.28 -13.90 5.95
N LEU A 333 -7.09 -14.74 4.94
CA LEU A 333 -8.03 -15.84 4.64
C LEU A 333 -8.11 -16.84 5.80
N ALA A 334 -6.98 -17.12 6.47
CA ALA A 334 -6.93 -18.08 7.57
C ALA A 334 -7.54 -17.54 8.87
N GLN A 335 -7.27 -16.28 9.24
CA GLN A 335 -7.61 -15.75 10.56
C GLN A 335 -7.84 -14.21 10.64
N ASP A 336 -8.06 -13.55 9.51
CA ASP A 336 -8.30 -12.08 9.42
C ASP A 336 -7.19 -11.20 10.01
N GLY A 337 -5.93 -11.67 10.05
CA GLY A 337 -4.79 -10.87 10.50
C GLY A 337 -3.80 -11.63 11.36
N PHE A 338 -2.94 -10.90 12.06
CA PHE A 338 -1.83 -11.45 12.84
C PHE A 338 -2.17 -11.59 14.33
N ASP A 339 -1.61 -12.62 15.00
CA ASP A 339 -1.74 -12.83 16.44
C ASP A 339 -0.95 -11.80 17.25
N LEU A 340 0.21 -11.41 16.74
CA LEU A 340 1.13 -10.51 17.42
C LEU A 340 1.79 -9.55 16.43
N MET A 341 1.66 -8.25 16.70
CA MET A 341 2.35 -7.18 15.99
C MET A 341 3.35 -6.51 16.93
N LEU A 342 4.63 -6.55 16.58
CA LEU A 342 5.70 -5.93 17.37
C LEU A 342 6.45 -4.90 16.53
N GLY A 343 6.87 -3.80 17.15
CA GLY A 343 7.66 -2.80 16.44
C GLY A 343 8.31 -1.75 17.34
N ASN A 344 9.40 -1.18 16.80
CA ASN A 344 9.99 0.06 17.26
C ASN A 344 9.90 1.05 16.09
N PRO A 345 8.74 1.69 15.88
CA PRO A 345 8.54 2.57 14.74
C PRO A 345 9.42 3.82 14.82
N PRO A 346 9.76 4.45 13.68
CA PRO A 346 10.58 5.66 13.67
C PRO A 346 9.85 6.82 14.38
N TRP A 347 10.58 7.56 15.23
CA TRP A 347 10.06 8.70 16.01
C TRP A 347 10.25 10.00 15.24
N LEU A 348 9.83 10.03 13.99
CA LEU A 348 10.03 11.12 13.07
C LEU A 348 8.70 11.81 12.73
N LYS A 349 8.75 13.13 12.63
CA LYS A 349 7.66 13.92 12.05
C LYS A 349 7.80 13.93 10.53
N VAL A 350 6.68 13.82 9.85
CA VAL A 350 6.63 14.04 8.41
C VAL A 350 6.40 15.53 8.17
N GLU A 351 7.46 16.25 7.82
CA GLU A 351 7.42 17.68 7.55
C GLU A 351 8.32 17.99 6.34
N TRP A 352 7.76 18.73 5.39
CA TRP A 352 8.54 19.30 4.32
C TRP A 352 9.49 20.38 4.84
N ASN A 353 10.74 20.33 4.46
CA ASN A 353 11.75 21.31 4.83
C ASN A 353 12.67 21.65 3.65
N SER A 354 12.32 22.71 2.92
CA SER A 354 13.07 23.23 1.78
C SER A 354 14.56 23.47 2.13
N GLY A 355 14.82 24.03 3.33
CA GLY A 355 16.18 24.31 3.79
C GLY A 355 17.03 23.08 4.06
N ALA A 356 16.43 21.94 4.39
CA ALA A 356 17.16 20.70 4.59
C ALA A 356 17.69 20.18 3.25
N VAL A 357 16.87 20.12 2.23
CA VAL A 357 17.28 19.66 0.88
C VAL A 357 18.33 20.58 0.27
N LEU A 358 18.14 21.90 0.36
CA LEU A 358 19.13 22.87 -0.12
C LEU A 358 20.44 22.81 0.70
N GLY A 359 20.35 22.41 1.96
CA GLY A 359 21.49 22.24 2.87
C GLY A 359 22.44 21.11 2.49
N ASP A 360 22.04 20.16 1.66
CA ASP A 360 22.90 19.10 1.16
C ASP A 360 24.04 19.65 0.28
N VAL A 361 23.77 20.73 -0.46
CA VAL A 361 24.78 21.41 -1.30
C VAL A 361 25.30 22.70 -0.68
N GLU A 362 24.50 23.37 0.17
CA GLU A 362 24.89 24.58 0.91
C GLU A 362 24.69 24.37 2.43
N PRO A 363 25.60 23.63 3.11
CA PRO A 363 25.46 23.26 4.53
C PRO A 363 25.31 24.44 5.49
N LEU A 364 25.77 25.64 5.10
CA LEU A 364 25.65 26.84 5.93
C LEU A 364 24.20 27.26 6.17
N LEU A 365 23.27 26.90 5.28
CA LEU A 365 21.84 27.15 5.48
C LEU A 365 21.33 26.51 6.77
N VAL A 366 21.72 25.26 7.00
CA VAL A 366 21.31 24.48 8.17
C VAL A 366 22.15 24.83 9.39
N LEU A 367 23.49 24.88 9.25
CA LEU A 367 24.41 25.13 10.36
C LEU A 367 24.19 26.50 11.01
N ARG A 368 23.90 27.53 10.22
CA ARG A 368 23.60 28.89 10.71
C ARG A 368 22.11 29.08 11.03
N LYS A 369 21.27 28.06 10.90
CA LYS A 369 19.83 28.14 11.14
C LYS A 369 19.21 29.34 10.43
N MET A 370 19.48 29.49 9.13
CA MET A 370 19.01 30.64 8.36
C MET A 370 17.46 30.66 8.34
N SER A 371 16.87 31.85 8.32
CA SER A 371 15.43 32.01 8.24
C SER A 371 14.89 31.56 6.89
N ALA A 372 13.62 31.11 6.84
CA ALA A 372 12.95 30.70 5.61
C ALA A 372 12.99 31.78 4.51
N THR A 373 12.95 33.07 4.89
CA THR A 373 13.08 34.19 3.94
C THR A 373 14.47 34.20 3.29
N LYS A 374 15.54 34.03 4.09
CA LYS A 374 16.89 34.01 3.59
C LYS A 374 17.18 32.79 2.70
N ILE A 375 16.66 31.63 3.09
CA ILE A 375 16.74 30.40 2.29
C ILE A 375 16.08 30.60 0.93
N ARG A 376 14.91 31.24 0.91
CA ARG A 376 14.19 31.55 -0.34
C ARG A 376 14.96 32.52 -1.26
N GLU A 377 15.60 33.53 -0.69
CA GLU A 377 16.43 34.47 -1.45
C GLU A 377 17.63 33.77 -2.13
N MET A 378 18.26 32.81 -1.44
CA MET A 378 19.43 32.08 -1.94
C MET A 378 19.05 30.91 -2.87
N ARG A 379 17.84 30.40 -2.80
CA ARG A 379 17.38 29.21 -3.54
C ARG A 379 17.59 29.32 -5.05
N ASP A 380 17.25 30.45 -5.63
CA ASP A 380 17.32 30.65 -7.09
C ASP A 380 18.76 30.65 -7.58
N GLU A 381 19.69 31.18 -6.77
CA GLU A 381 21.13 31.12 -7.02
C GLU A 381 21.65 29.67 -6.89
N ILE A 382 21.19 28.95 -5.87
CA ILE A 382 21.55 27.55 -5.66
C ILE A 382 21.06 26.67 -6.82
N PHE A 383 19.83 26.87 -7.29
CA PHE A 383 19.30 26.14 -8.46
C PHE A 383 20.03 26.50 -9.76
N ALA A 384 20.49 27.75 -9.91
CA ALA A 384 21.32 28.14 -11.06
C ALA A 384 22.70 27.45 -11.04
N GLN A 385 23.27 27.25 -9.84
CA GLN A 385 24.54 26.57 -9.65
C GLN A 385 24.43 25.04 -9.74
N TYR A 386 23.32 24.47 -9.24
CA TYR A 386 23.02 23.03 -9.19
C TYR A 386 21.67 22.73 -9.83
N PRO A 387 21.56 22.71 -11.18
CA PRO A 387 20.27 22.57 -11.87
C PRO A 387 19.48 21.31 -11.51
N GLU A 388 20.14 20.15 -11.33
CA GLU A 388 19.53 18.89 -10.93
C GLU A 388 18.93 18.92 -9.51
N LEU A 389 19.38 19.80 -8.66
CA LEU A 389 18.84 19.90 -7.30
C LEU A 389 17.37 20.33 -7.29
N ARG A 390 16.94 21.07 -8.32
CA ARG A 390 15.55 21.54 -8.44
C ARG A 390 14.58 20.38 -8.57
N SER A 391 14.89 19.38 -9.37
CA SER A 391 14.03 18.17 -9.51
C SER A 391 14.02 17.36 -8.24
N THR A 392 15.18 17.11 -7.62
CA THR A 392 15.27 16.42 -6.32
C THR A 392 14.48 17.17 -5.25
N TRP A 393 14.61 18.49 -5.17
CA TRP A 393 13.89 19.33 -4.22
C TRP A 393 12.37 19.23 -4.41
N LEU A 394 11.90 19.17 -5.66
CA LEU A 394 10.47 19.01 -5.97
C LEU A 394 9.97 17.61 -5.62
N THR A 395 10.72 16.58 -5.95
CA THR A 395 10.39 15.17 -5.61
C THR A 395 10.30 14.97 -4.09
N GLU A 396 11.24 15.51 -3.32
CA GLU A 396 11.22 15.46 -1.85
C GLU A 396 10.00 16.21 -1.27
N PHE A 397 9.60 17.32 -1.89
CA PHE A 397 8.38 18.03 -1.53
C PHE A 397 7.14 17.16 -1.78
N GLU A 398 7.01 16.60 -2.98
CA GLU A 398 5.87 15.76 -3.38
C GLU A 398 5.76 14.53 -2.48
N GLN A 399 6.88 13.90 -2.14
CA GLN A 399 6.95 12.78 -1.22
C GLN A 399 6.51 13.18 0.19
N GLY A 400 7.02 14.29 0.73
CA GLY A 400 6.69 14.78 2.06
C GLY A 400 5.21 15.13 2.20
N GLU A 401 4.68 15.94 1.27
CA GLU A 401 3.28 16.35 1.25
C GLU A 401 2.33 15.18 0.94
N GLY A 402 2.69 14.32 -0.01
CA GLY A 402 1.92 13.11 -0.34
C GLY A 402 1.81 12.18 0.87
N THR A 403 2.92 11.90 1.55
CA THR A 403 2.95 11.10 2.79
C THR A 403 2.09 11.74 3.88
N GLN A 404 2.22 13.05 4.11
CA GLN A 404 1.46 13.77 5.11
C GLN A 404 -0.05 13.73 4.79
N ASN A 405 -0.42 13.96 3.54
CA ASN A 405 -1.81 13.90 3.10
C ASN A 405 -2.40 12.50 3.26
N PHE A 406 -1.65 11.45 2.87
CA PHE A 406 -2.08 10.06 3.01
C PHE A 406 -2.32 9.67 4.48
N LEU A 407 -1.37 10.02 5.36
CA LEU A 407 -1.41 9.65 6.78
C LEU A 407 -2.39 10.50 7.62
N ASN A 408 -2.90 11.63 7.10
CA ASN A 408 -3.88 12.48 7.77
C ASN A 408 -5.29 12.38 7.18
N ASP A 409 -5.48 11.61 6.10
CA ASP A 409 -6.80 11.47 5.51
C ASP A 409 -7.69 10.55 6.34
N VAL A 410 -8.97 10.92 6.46
CA VAL A 410 -9.97 10.15 7.21
C VAL A 410 -10.21 8.76 6.60
N MET A 411 -10.01 8.62 5.30
CA MET A 411 -10.13 7.35 4.60
C MET A 411 -9.06 6.35 5.04
N ASN A 412 -7.84 6.84 5.30
CA ASN A 412 -6.69 5.98 5.62
C ASN A 412 -6.45 5.85 7.14
N TYR A 413 -6.45 6.99 7.85
CA TYR A 413 -6.11 7.04 9.27
C TYR A 413 -7.09 7.93 10.04
N PRO A 414 -8.35 7.52 10.21
CA PRO A 414 -9.41 8.37 10.77
C PRO A 414 -9.11 8.93 12.15
N VAL A 415 -8.44 8.17 13.01
CA VAL A 415 -8.08 8.55 14.38
C VAL A 415 -6.94 9.57 14.45
N LEU A 416 -6.23 9.82 13.33
CA LEU A 416 -5.11 10.75 13.24
C LEU A 416 -5.48 12.08 12.58
N LYS A 417 -6.73 12.24 12.15
CA LYS A 417 -7.18 13.46 11.47
C LYS A 417 -6.94 14.69 12.34
N GLY A 418 -6.17 15.65 11.81
CA GLY A 418 -5.89 16.93 12.49
C GLY A 418 -4.78 16.88 13.53
N ILE A 419 -4.17 15.72 13.78
CA ILE A 419 -2.97 15.56 14.59
C ILE A 419 -1.75 15.83 13.69
N GLN A 420 -0.69 16.41 14.24
CA GLN A 420 0.58 16.48 13.51
C GLN A 420 1.11 15.09 13.20
N THR A 421 1.41 14.84 11.93
CA THR A 421 1.85 13.53 11.46
C THR A 421 3.20 13.20 12.07
N ASN A 422 3.21 12.16 12.89
CA ASN A 422 4.43 11.54 13.39
C ASN A 422 4.31 10.04 13.14
N LEU A 423 5.32 9.44 12.52
CA LEU A 423 5.26 8.07 12.00
C LEU A 423 4.87 7.06 13.09
N TYR A 424 5.45 7.14 14.30
CA TYR A 424 5.12 6.18 15.37
C TYR A 424 3.63 6.18 15.73
N LYS A 425 2.94 7.35 15.64
CA LYS A 425 1.48 7.42 15.88
C LYS A 425 0.69 6.67 14.81
N CYS A 426 1.21 6.61 13.58
CA CYS A 426 0.55 5.93 12.46
C CYS A 426 0.64 4.40 12.58
N PHE A 427 1.70 3.89 13.19
CA PHE A 427 1.88 2.45 13.40
C PHE A 427 0.84 1.84 14.35
N LEU A 428 0.29 2.62 15.28
CA LEU A 428 -0.74 2.13 16.20
C LEU A 428 -2.03 1.71 15.47
N PRO A 429 -2.74 2.59 14.74
CA PRO A 429 -3.92 2.19 13.98
C PRO A 429 -3.59 1.20 12.86
N GLN A 430 -2.39 1.26 12.27
CA GLN A 430 -1.94 0.28 11.29
C GLN A 430 -1.88 -1.13 11.89
N ALA A 431 -1.33 -1.27 13.08
CA ALA A 431 -1.30 -2.56 13.77
C ALA A 431 -2.72 -3.06 14.11
N TRP A 432 -3.60 -2.18 14.58
CA TRP A 432 -4.98 -2.60 14.91
C TRP A 432 -5.75 -3.11 13.71
N SER A 433 -5.54 -2.53 12.53
CA SER A 433 -6.20 -3.00 11.29
C SER A 433 -5.62 -4.30 10.74
N ASN A 434 -4.40 -4.68 11.17
CA ASN A 434 -3.74 -5.90 10.70
C ASN A 434 -3.67 -7.01 11.76
N THR A 435 -4.15 -6.76 12.97
CA THR A 435 -4.23 -7.75 14.05
C THR A 435 -5.64 -8.32 14.11
N HIS A 436 -5.78 -9.64 14.20
CA HIS A 436 -7.09 -10.26 14.36
C HIS A 436 -7.71 -9.94 15.75
N GLU A 437 -8.97 -10.26 15.96
CA GLU A 437 -9.77 -9.81 17.13
C GLU A 437 -9.11 -10.17 18.49
N LEU A 438 -8.48 -11.31 18.62
CA LEU A 438 -7.80 -11.76 19.83
C LEU A 438 -6.31 -11.42 19.89
N GLY A 439 -5.76 -10.84 18.84
CA GLY A 439 -4.35 -10.52 18.70
C GLY A 439 -3.89 -9.39 19.61
N VAL A 440 -2.59 -9.23 19.71
CA VAL A 440 -1.93 -8.24 20.57
C VAL A 440 -0.91 -7.42 19.77
N SER A 441 -0.81 -6.13 20.08
CA SER A 441 0.26 -5.29 19.52
C SER A 441 1.12 -4.67 20.63
N GLY A 442 2.45 -4.65 20.43
CA GLY A 442 3.41 -4.06 21.36
C GLY A 442 4.41 -3.16 20.63
N PHE A 443 4.53 -1.90 21.08
CA PHE A 443 5.39 -0.90 20.45
C PHE A 443 6.25 -0.16 21.46
N LEU A 444 7.47 0.15 21.05
CA LEU A 444 8.33 1.14 21.70
C LEU A 444 8.09 2.50 21.04
N HIS A 445 7.63 3.49 21.80
CA HIS A 445 7.33 4.81 21.24
C HIS A 445 7.43 5.91 22.32
N PRO A 446 7.59 7.19 21.91
CA PRO A 446 7.54 8.31 22.84
C PRO A 446 6.19 8.46 23.53
N GLU A 447 6.19 9.07 24.71
CA GLU A 447 5.00 9.31 25.52
C GLU A 447 3.98 10.28 24.89
N GLY A 448 4.37 11.03 23.88
CA GLY A 448 3.55 12.05 23.21
C GLY A 448 2.19 11.61 22.65
N VAL A 449 1.85 10.31 22.65
CA VAL A 449 0.48 9.85 22.34
C VAL A 449 -0.51 10.18 23.47
N TYR A 450 -0.02 10.29 24.69
CA TYR A 450 -0.85 10.47 25.89
C TYR A 450 -1.07 11.95 26.22
N ASP A 451 -0.18 12.85 25.83
CA ASP A 451 -0.20 14.28 26.20
C ASP A 451 -0.48 15.24 25.03
N ASP A 452 -0.52 14.75 23.76
CA ASP A 452 -0.83 15.59 22.60
C ASP A 452 -2.21 16.27 22.74
N PRO A 453 -2.31 17.60 22.77
CA PRO A 453 -3.59 18.29 22.95
C PRO A 453 -4.63 17.95 21.86
N LYS A 454 -4.19 17.64 20.66
CA LYS A 454 -5.04 17.27 19.52
C LYS A 454 -5.31 15.77 19.45
N GLY A 455 -4.65 14.95 20.28
CA GLY A 455 -4.69 13.49 20.26
C GLY A 455 -5.93 12.84 20.91
N GLY A 456 -7.01 13.58 21.13
CA GLY A 456 -8.20 13.07 21.83
C GLY A 456 -8.82 11.83 21.19
N GLU A 457 -9.04 11.84 19.88
CA GLU A 457 -9.61 10.68 19.16
C GLU A 457 -8.66 9.48 19.15
N LEU A 458 -7.36 9.72 18.99
CA LEU A 458 -6.36 8.65 19.10
C LEU A 458 -6.36 8.02 20.50
N ARG A 459 -6.35 8.83 21.58
CA ARG A 459 -6.42 8.31 22.95
C ARG A 459 -7.70 7.54 23.24
N LYS A 460 -8.83 8.04 22.74
CA LYS A 460 -10.13 7.35 22.84
C LYS A 460 -10.08 5.96 22.19
N ALA A 461 -9.30 5.81 21.11
CA ALA A 461 -9.09 4.51 20.47
C ALA A 461 -8.06 3.63 21.21
N ILE A 462 -7.03 4.22 21.82
CA ILE A 462 -5.98 3.51 22.56
C ILE A 462 -6.52 2.89 23.85
N TYR A 463 -7.18 3.67 24.71
CA TYR A 463 -7.50 3.26 26.08
C TYR A 463 -8.32 1.96 26.18
N PRO A 464 -9.33 1.70 25.37
CA PRO A 464 -10.04 0.42 25.40
C PRO A 464 -9.19 -0.79 24.99
N ARG A 465 -8.11 -0.56 24.23
CA ARG A 465 -7.19 -1.58 23.71
C ARG A 465 -5.97 -1.77 24.60
N LEU A 466 -5.69 -0.83 25.49
CA LEU A 466 -4.48 -0.82 26.30
C LEU A 466 -4.50 -1.93 27.36
N ARG A 467 -3.61 -2.92 27.23
CA ARG A 467 -3.45 -4.00 28.21
C ARG A 467 -2.38 -3.67 29.25
N ALA A 468 -1.29 -3.03 28.84
CA ALA A 468 -0.20 -2.61 29.71
C ALA A 468 0.52 -1.40 29.12
N HIS A 469 1.06 -0.56 30.00
CA HIS A 469 1.95 0.55 29.64
C HIS A 469 3.14 0.54 30.59
N PHE A 470 4.33 0.51 30.00
CA PHE A 470 5.59 0.53 30.73
C PHE A 470 6.35 1.78 30.35
N GLN A 471 6.69 2.59 31.35
CA GLN A 471 7.50 3.79 31.16
C GLN A 471 8.97 3.51 31.51
N PHE A 472 9.86 3.78 30.58
CA PHE A 472 11.29 3.71 30.81
C PHE A 472 11.83 5.12 31.03
N GLN A 473 12.59 5.32 32.10
CA GLN A 473 13.31 6.56 32.36
C GLN A 473 14.81 6.27 32.17
N ASN A 474 15.49 7.17 31.44
CA ASN A 474 16.94 7.15 31.29
C ASN A 474 17.61 7.82 32.50
#